data_bcc936af3e521921373e2a267357116d
#
_entry.id   bcc936af3e521921373e2a267357116d
#
_cell.length_a   1.000
_cell.length_b   1.000
_cell.length_c   1.000
_cell.angle_alpha   90.00
_cell.angle_beta   90.00
_cell.angle_gamma   90.00
#
_symmetry.space_group_name_H-M   'P 1'
#
loop_
_entity.id
_entity.type
_entity.pdbx_description
1 polymer ?
#
loop_
_entity_poly.entity_id
_entity_poly.type
_entity_poly.pdbx_seq_one_letter_code
_entity_poly.pdbx_strand_id
1 'polypeptide(L)'
;MRDDITGDTETRSRAPETKPRRFDLSSTLGIAAWLALVLLCVVPDARAERIKDLAQVGGVRTNALVGYGLVVGLDGSGDRTSQAPFTVQSLKNLLGELGVNIPANVNPQLKNVAAVAIHADLPAFAKPGQAIDITVSSIGNSSSLRGGSLLMAPLRGIDGEVYAIAQGNLVVGGFGAQGKDGSKISINIPSVGRIPNGATVERAVPDAFAGGDMITLNLHDADFTTVSRMVAALDQSFGSGSARAVDAVTVSVRAPADQNARIGFMARVENLELTPGVASAKVIVNARTGTVVISSEVKVSQAAVSHGSLTVTITESLDVSQPSAFTRGGQTVITPQSSIAVDAQGSRMFKFEGGTSLDEIVRAVNEVGAAPGDLIAILEALKQAGALRAELEVI
;
A
#
# COMPACT_ATOMS: atom_id res chain seq x y z
N MET A 1 -6.61 8.63 118.03
CA MET A 1 -5.79 7.42 118.37
C MET A 1 -5.04 7.10 117.08
N ARG A 2 -3.80 7.44 117.12
CA ARG A 2 -2.63 6.82 116.49
C ARG A 2 -2.74 6.55 114.98
N ASP A 3 -1.91 6.96 114.21
CA ASP A 3 -0.47 7.15 114.02
C ASP A 3 -0.23 6.84 112.52
N ASP A 4 0.33 7.62 111.84
CA ASP A 4 1.74 7.80 111.44
C ASP A 4 2.14 7.16 110.05
N ILE A 5 2.90 7.96 109.44
CA ILE A 5 4.17 7.82 108.76
C ILE A 5 4.13 7.74 107.19
N THR A 6 4.57 8.84 106.58
CA THR A 6 5.59 9.06 105.54
C THR A 6 5.91 7.98 104.55
N GLY A 7 6.03 8.39 103.29
CA GLY A 7 6.71 7.61 102.25
C GLY A 7 6.80 8.38 100.92
N ASP A 8 7.84 9.22 100.83
CA ASP A 8 8.36 9.81 99.57
C ASP A 8 8.70 8.71 98.60
N THR A 9 8.27 8.82 97.41
CA THR A 9 8.90 8.10 96.28
C THR A 9 8.94 9.01 95.06
N GLU A 10 10.14 9.43 94.72
CA GLU A 10 10.56 10.06 93.47
C GLU A 10 10.11 9.25 92.25
N THR A 11 9.32 9.82 91.36
CA THR A 11 9.08 9.28 90.05
C THR A 11 10.11 9.86 89.07
N ARG A 12 11.18 9.07 88.79
CA ARG A 12 12.10 9.30 87.71
C ARG A 12 11.41 9.16 86.37
N SER A 13 11.31 10.29 85.65
CA SER A 13 10.97 10.35 84.24
C SER A 13 12.01 9.60 83.39
N ARG A 14 11.58 8.48 82.77
CA ARG A 14 12.35 7.78 81.73
C ARG A 14 12.03 8.41 80.39
N ALA A 15 13.03 9.01 79.76
CA ALA A 15 12.98 9.41 78.34
C ALA A 15 12.86 8.18 77.44
N PRO A 16 12.08 8.24 76.32
CA PRO A 16 11.98 7.11 75.40
C PRO A 16 13.27 6.95 74.57
N GLU A 17 13.89 5.82 74.66
CA GLU A 17 14.99 5.38 73.79
C GLU A 17 14.49 5.29 72.34
N THR A 18 15.03 6.16 71.45
CA THR A 18 14.89 6.04 70.01
C THR A 18 15.78 4.94 69.46
N LYS A 19 15.17 3.79 69.12
CA LYS A 19 15.84 2.74 68.38
C LYS A 19 16.21 3.27 66.99
N PRO A 20 17.46 3.07 66.50
CA PRO A 20 17.82 3.41 65.14
C PRO A 20 17.04 2.51 64.13
N ARG A 21 16.31 3.14 63.20
CA ARG A 21 15.68 2.46 62.08
C ARG A 21 16.80 1.87 61.23
N ARG A 22 16.95 0.55 61.29
CA ARG A 22 17.77 -0.21 60.28
C ARG A 22 17.10 -0.01 58.94
N PHE A 23 17.76 0.74 58.06
CA PHE A 23 17.39 0.78 56.63
C PHE A 23 17.56 -0.64 56.07
N ASP A 24 16.46 -1.25 55.66
CA ASP A 24 16.45 -2.59 55.08
C ASP A 24 16.96 -2.49 53.63
N LEU A 25 18.23 -2.78 53.45
CA LEU A 25 18.91 -2.74 52.13
C LEU A 25 18.27 -3.69 51.12
N SER A 26 17.51 -4.71 51.60
CA SER A 26 16.84 -5.70 50.77
C SER A 26 15.62 -5.10 50.03
N SER A 27 14.92 -4.14 50.63
CA SER A 27 13.77 -3.51 50.00
C SER A 27 14.15 -2.52 48.89
N THR A 28 15.30 -1.84 49.02
CA THR A 28 15.79 -0.92 47.99
C THR A 28 16.38 -1.64 46.78
N LEU A 29 17.02 -2.79 46.96
CA LEU A 29 17.46 -3.68 45.88
C LEU A 29 16.28 -4.30 45.11
N GLY A 30 15.19 -4.66 45.80
CA GLY A 30 13.98 -5.19 45.18
C GLY A 30 13.27 -4.15 44.30
N ILE A 31 13.16 -2.89 44.77
CA ILE A 31 12.55 -1.78 44.01
C ILE A 31 13.43 -1.40 42.82
N ALA A 32 14.74 -1.37 42.96
CA ALA A 32 15.68 -1.08 41.85
C ALA A 32 15.63 -2.19 40.78
N ALA A 33 15.56 -3.47 41.18
CA ALA A 33 15.41 -4.59 40.27
C ALA A 33 14.04 -4.57 39.54
N TRP A 34 12.99 -4.19 40.24
CA TRP A 34 11.65 -4.04 39.65
C TRP A 34 11.57 -2.88 38.67
N LEU A 35 12.17 -1.73 38.99
CA LEU A 35 12.32 -0.57 38.10
C LEU A 35 13.16 -0.89 36.85
N ALA A 36 14.25 -1.63 37.02
CA ALA A 36 15.08 -2.10 35.91
C ALA A 36 14.32 -3.08 35.01
N LEU A 37 13.49 -3.98 35.57
CA LEU A 37 12.65 -4.90 34.82
C LEU A 37 11.52 -4.16 34.06
N VAL A 38 10.91 -3.16 34.65
CA VAL A 38 9.89 -2.31 34.00
C VAL A 38 10.53 -1.46 32.90
N LEU A 39 11.75 -0.94 33.10
CA LEU A 39 12.47 -0.18 32.07
C LEU A 39 12.87 -1.06 30.87
N LEU A 40 13.10 -2.37 31.07
CA LEU A 40 13.40 -3.34 30.02
C LEU A 40 12.15 -3.70 29.17
N CYS A 41 10.94 -3.51 29.71
CA CYS A 41 9.68 -3.79 29.01
C CYS A 41 9.15 -2.62 28.17
N VAL A 42 9.75 -1.43 28.28
CA VAL A 42 9.41 -0.24 27.44
C VAL A 42 10.40 -0.11 26.29
N VAL A 43 10.67 -1.20 25.59
CA VAL A 43 11.31 -1.09 24.28
C VAL A 43 10.19 -0.74 23.29
N PRO A 44 10.20 0.45 22.67
CA PRO A 44 9.25 0.71 21.59
C PRO A 44 9.47 -0.38 20.53
N ASP A 45 8.39 -1.01 20.07
CA ASP A 45 8.41 -1.93 18.94
C ASP A 45 8.98 -1.20 17.72
N ALA A 46 10.30 -1.16 17.61
CA ALA A 46 10.97 -0.81 16.37
C ALA A 46 10.68 -1.98 15.41
N ARG A 47 9.61 -1.87 14.63
CA ARG A 47 9.26 -2.86 13.62
C ARG A 47 10.36 -2.87 12.58
N ALA A 48 11.24 -3.86 12.69
CA ALA A 48 12.20 -4.15 11.65
C ALA A 48 11.45 -4.79 10.48
N GLU A 49 11.66 -4.25 9.29
CA GLU A 49 11.11 -4.75 8.04
C GLU A 49 12.25 -5.27 7.18
N ARG A 50 11.98 -6.30 6.37
CA ARG A 50 12.99 -6.87 5.49
C ARG A 50 13.12 -6.02 4.23
N ILE A 51 14.32 -6.01 3.65
CA ILE A 51 14.58 -5.25 2.41
C ILE A 51 13.59 -5.63 1.30
N LYS A 52 13.21 -6.91 1.16
CA LYS A 52 12.25 -7.35 0.15
C LYS A 52 10.82 -6.81 0.33
N ASP A 53 10.47 -6.36 1.53
CA ASP A 53 9.17 -5.78 1.82
C ASP A 53 9.18 -4.25 1.55
N LEU A 54 10.38 -3.64 1.49
CA LEU A 54 10.60 -2.21 1.29
C LEU A 54 11.06 -1.84 -0.13
N ALA A 55 11.70 -2.77 -0.83
CA ALA A 55 12.34 -2.50 -2.12
C ALA A 55 12.24 -3.67 -3.09
N GLN A 56 12.30 -3.36 -4.36
CA GLN A 56 12.36 -4.32 -5.45
C GLN A 56 13.70 -4.22 -6.20
N VAL A 57 14.09 -5.31 -6.85
CA VAL A 57 15.29 -5.33 -7.69
C VAL A 57 15.05 -4.50 -8.95
N GLY A 58 15.91 -3.52 -9.18
CA GLY A 58 15.84 -2.67 -10.37
C GLY A 58 16.03 -3.48 -11.66
N GLY A 59 15.22 -3.17 -12.67
CA GLY A 59 15.24 -3.87 -13.96
C GLY A 59 14.50 -5.22 -13.97
N VAL A 60 13.97 -5.67 -12.83
CA VAL A 60 13.12 -6.85 -12.72
C VAL A 60 11.67 -6.39 -12.72
N ARG A 61 11.00 -6.55 -13.85
CA ARG A 61 9.62 -6.12 -14.04
C ARG A 61 8.84 -7.05 -14.94
N THR A 62 7.53 -7.03 -14.81
CA THR A 62 6.63 -7.61 -15.80
C THR A 62 6.65 -6.78 -17.09
N ASN A 63 6.69 -7.43 -18.25
CA ASN A 63 6.69 -6.76 -19.54
C ASN A 63 5.35 -7.01 -20.25
N ALA A 64 4.66 -5.93 -20.61
CA ALA A 64 3.40 -6.04 -21.34
C ALA A 64 3.67 -6.48 -22.78
N LEU A 65 2.94 -7.50 -23.24
CA LEU A 65 2.93 -7.99 -24.60
C LEU A 65 1.59 -7.67 -25.25
N VAL A 66 1.66 -7.31 -26.53
CA VAL A 66 0.48 -7.01 -27.36
C VAL A 66 0.54 -7.83 -28.62
N GLY A 67 -0.61 -8.36 -29.05
CA GLY A 67 -0.75 -9.09 -30.30
C GLY A 67 -2.05 -8.73 -31.01
N TYR A 68 -2.08 -9.07 -32.29
CA TYR A 68 -3.27 -9.05 -33.12
C TYR A 68 -3.53 -10.46 -33.61
N GLY A 69 -4.80 -10.89 -33.59
CA GLY A 69 -5.17 -12.24 -34.02
C GLY A 69 -6.61 -12.33 -34.52
N LEU A 70 -6.96 -13.53 -34.90
CA LEU A 70 -8.32 -13.90 -35.33
C LEU A 70 -8.88 -14.97 -34.40
N VAL A 71 -10.08 -14.74 -33.92
CA VAL A 71 -10.90 -15.74 -33.23
C VAL A 71 -11.88 -16.33 -34.22
N VAL A 72 -11.95 -17.66 -34.30
CA VAL A 72 -12.80 -18.42 -35.20
C VAL A 72 -13.76 -19.30 -34.40
N GLY A 73 -14.77 -19.87 -35.10
CA GLY A 73 -15.73 -20.78 -34.47
C GLY A 73 -16.86 -20.08 -33.73
N LEU A 74 -17.05 -18.78 -33.95
CA LEU A 74 -18.13 -18.00 -33.31
C LEU A 74 -19.48 -18.35 -33.94
N ASP A 75 -20.50 -18.56 -33.11
CA ASP A 75 -21.86 -18.89 -33.54
C ASP A 75 -22.62 -17.63 -33.99
N GLY A 76 -22.30 -17.12 -35.18
CA GLY A 76 -22.91 -15.94 -35.77
C GLY A 76 -22.69 -14.61 -35.02
N SER A 77 -21.89 -14.64 -33.96
CA SER A 77 -21.57 -13.48 -33.09
C SER A 77 -20.29 -12.76 -33.48
N GLY A 78 -19.59 -13.21 -34.50
CA GLY A 78 -18.35 -12.60 -35.00
C GLY A 78 -18.56 -11.27 -35.69
N ASP A 79 -17.50 -10.77 -36.32
CA ASP A 79 -17.53 -9.51 -37.04
C ASP A 79 -18.44 -9.58 -38.26
N ARG A 80 -19.13 -8.48 -38.50
CA ARG A 80 -19.83 -8.27 -39.78
C ARG A 80 -18.79 -7.83 -40.79
N THR A 81 -18.35 -8.76 -41.63
CA THR A 81 -17.27 -8.52 -42.58
C THR A 81 -17.49 -7.39 -43.56
N SER A 82 -18.76 -7.03 -43.84
CA SER A 82 -19.11 -5.82 -44.60
C SER A 82 -18.77 -4.51 -43.90
N GLN A 83 -18.67 -4.52 -42.57
CA GLN A 83 -18.37 -3.34 -41.73
C GLN A 83 -16.96 -3.38 -41.11
N ALA A 84 -16.33 -4.56 -41.10
CA ALA A 84 -14.96 -4.79 -40.60
C ALA A 84 -14.07 -5.36 -41.75
N PRO A 85 -13.68 -4.54 -42.75
CA PRO A 85 -12.88 -5.02 -43.90
C PRO A 85 -11.51 -5.55 -43.49
N PHE A 86 -10.93 -5.09 -42.40
CA PHE A 86 -9.65 -5.58 -41.86
C PHE A 86 -9.73 -7.04 -41.40
N THR A 87 -10.85 -7.51 -40.87
CA THR A 87 -11.07 -8.91 -40.51
C THR A 87 -10.98 -9.84 -41.76
N VAL A 88 -11.61 -9.40 -42.85
CA VAL A 88 -11.53 -10.13 -44.12
C VAL A 88 -10.11 -10.16 -44.70
N GLN A 89 -9.43 -9.01 -44.65
CA GLN A 89 -8.06 -8.92 -45.14
C GLN A 89 -7.11 -9.80 -44.33
N SER A 90 -7.23 -9.80 -43.02
CA SER A 90 -6.41 -10.63 -42.14
C SER A 90 -6.68 -12.13 -42.37
N LEU A 91 -7.94 -12.52 -42.59
CA LEU A 91 -8.29 -13.89 -42.92
C LEU A 91 -7.71 -14.30 -44.26
N LYS A 92 -7.77 -13.44 -45.30
CA LYS A 92 -7.17 -13.71 -46.60
C LYS A 92 -5.65 -13.90 -46.53
N ASN A 93 -4.97 -13.05 -45.73
CA ASN A 93 -3.54 -13.15 -45.52
C ASN A 93 -3.16 -14.45 -44.83
N LEU A 94 -3.87 -14.81 -43.74
CA LEU A 94 -3.66 -16.07 -43.03
C LEU A 94 -3.86 -17.30 -43.93
N LEU A 95 -4.95 -17.32 -44.71
CA LEU A 95 -5.23 -18.43 -45.63
C LEU A 95 -4.20 -18.51 -46.73
N GLY A 96 -3.69 -17.35 -47.21
CA GLY A 96 -2.59 -17.26 -48.15
C GLY A 96 -1.28 -17.86 -47.60
N GLU A 97 -0.94 -17.60 -46.33
CA GLU A 97 0.19 -18.20 -45.63
C GLU A 97 0.03 -19.74 -45.49
N LEU A 98 -1.20 -20.23 -45.37
CA LEU A 98 -1.54 -21.65 -45.33
C LEU A 98 -1.68 -22.29 -46.73
N GLY A 99 -1.37 -21.53 -47.78
CA GLY A 99 -1.42 -22.05 -49.17
C GLY A 99 -2.79 -21.98 -49.83
N VAL A 100 -3.80 -21.41 -49.18
CA VAL A 100 -5.16 -21.21 -49.74
C VAL A 100 -5.27 -19.83 -50.35
N ASN A 101 -5.36 -19.72 -51.66
CA ASN A 101 -5.48 -18.44 -52.35
C ASN A 101 -6.93 -18.05 -52.63
N ILE A 102 -7.39 -16.97 -52.00
CA ILE A 102 -8.72 -16.41 -52.27
C ILE A 102 -8.57 -15.27 -53.30
N PRO A 103 -9.29 -15.29 -54.40
CA PRO A 103 -9.24 -14.20 -55.39
C PRO A 103 -9.58 -12.83 -54.75
N ALA A 104 -8.92 -11.78 -55.20
CA ALA A 104 -9.08 -10.44 -54.61
C ALA A 104 -10.50 -9.89 -54.71
N ASN A 105 -11.25 -10.26 -55.77
CA ASN A 105 -12.65 -9.85 -56.00
C ASN A 105 -13.68 -10.59 -55.14
N VAL A 106 -13.27 -11.67 -54.43
CA VAL A 106 -14.17 -12.39 -53.53
C VAL A 106 -14.12 -11.77 -52.16
N ASN A 107 -15.30 -11.35 -51.67
CA ASN A 107 -15.45 -10.81 -50.29
C ASN A 107 -16.35 -11.78 -49.49
N PRO A 108 -15.75 -12.68 -48.68
CA PRO A 108 -16.53 -13.64 -47.91
C PRO A 108 -17.41 -12.92 -46.88
N GLN A 109 -18.69 -13.25 -46.85
CA GLN A 109 -19.65 -12.75 -45.84
C GLN A 109 -19.66 -13.70 -44.65
N LEU A 110 -18.76 -13.49 -43.70
CA LEU A 110 -18.58 -14.35 -42.53
C LEU A 110 -19.17 -13.67 -41.30
N LYS A 111 -19.63 -14.48 -40.36
CA LYS A 111 -20.11 -14.04 -39.02
C LYS A 111 -19.53 -14.91 -37.90
N ASN A 112 -18.65 -15.81 -38.24
CA ASN A 112 -18.02 -16.77 -37.32
C ASN A 112 -16.55 -16.43 -37.00
N VAL A 113 -16.06 -15.28 -37.45
CA VAL A 113 -14.68 -14.81 -37.26
C VAL A 113 -14.71 -13.42 -36.66
N ALA A 114 -13.81 -13.12 -35.76
CA ALA A 114 -13.61 -11.78 -35.19
C ALA A 114 -12.13 -11.42 -35.13
N ALA A 115 -11.79 -10.19 -35.49
CA ALA A 115 -10.48 -9.62 -35.27
C ALA A 115 -10.35 -9.19 -33.80
N VAL A 116 -9.23 -9.53 -33.19
CA VAL A 116 -9.00 -9.33 -31.75
C VAL A 116 -7.63 -8.73 -31.46
N ALA A 117 -7.59 -7.91 -30.42
CA ALA A 117 -6.36 -7.55 -29.70
C ALA A 117 -6.10 -8.61 -28.63
N ILE A 118 -4.84 -8.93 -28.44
CA ILE A 118 -4.37 -9.87 -27.44
C ILE A 118 -3.44 -9.13 -26.51
N HIS A 119 -3.65 -9.28 -25.21
CA HIS A 119 -2.82 -8.70 -24.16
C HIS A 119 -2.30 -9.82 -23.28
N ALA A 120 -1.03 -9.75 -22.92
CA ALA A 120 -0.41 -10.65 -21.96
C ALA A 120 0.63 -9.90 -21.13
N ASP A 121 0.82 -10.37 -19.91
CA ASP A 121 1.88 -9.92 -19.04
C ASP A 121 2.96 -11.00 -18.98
N LEU A 122 4.15 -10.70 -19.51
CA LEU A 122 5.31 -11.57 -19.44
C LEU A 122 6.01 -11.36 -18.12
N PRO A 123 5.96 -12.34 -17.20
CA PRO A 123 6.63 -12.21 -15.89
C PRO A 123 8.13 -12.02 -16.04
N ALA A 124 8.73 -11.37 -15.07
CA ALA A 124 10.19 -11.35 -14.95
C ALA A 124 10.73 -12.78 -14.87
N PHE A 125 11.90 -13.01 -15.43
CA PHE A 125 12.58 -14.33 -15.48
C PHE A 125 11.82 -15.43 -16.22
N ALA A 126 10.78 -15.11 -16.98
CA ALA A 126 10.08 -16.11 -17.80
C ALA A 126 11.07 -16.81 -18.77
N LYS A 127 10.95 -18.12 -18.89
CA LYS A 127 11.81 -18.94 -19.75
C LYS A 127 11.05 -19.42 -20.98
N PRO A 128 11.74 -19.65 -22.11
CA PRO A 128 11.15 -20.30 -23.28
C PRO A 128 10.47 -21.63 -22.90
N GLY A 129 9.27 -21.86 -23.46
CA GLY A 129 8.40 -22.98 -23.11
C GLY A 129 7.45 -22.76 -21.92
N GLN A 130 7.58 -21.69 -21.18
CA GLN A 130 6.65 -21.37 -20.09
C GLN A 130 5.33 -20.86 -20.67
N ALA A 131 4.20 -21.33 -20.10
CA ALA A 131 2.88 -20.86 -20.47
C ALA A 131 2.49 -19.65 -19.63
N ILE A 132 1.83 -18.68 -20.28
CA ILE A 132 1.27 -17.47 -19.66
C ILE A 132 -0.19 -17.27 -20.05
N ASP A 133 -0.93 -16.62 -19.18
CA ASP A 133 -2.33 -16.26 -19.42
C ASP A 133 -2.45 -15.10 -20.41
N ILE A 134 -3.48 -15.12 -21.23
CA ILE A 134 -3.77 -14.01 -22.15
C ILE A 134 -5.20 -13.52 -22.03
N THR A 135 -5.39 -12.25 -22.32
CA THR A 135 -6.69 -11.60 -22.46
C THR A 135 -6.90 -11.24 -23.92
N VAL A 136 -8.06 -11.59 -24.45
CA VAL A 136 -8.43 -11.42 -25.85
C VAL A 136 -9.64 -10.49 -25.91
N SER A 137 -9.54 -9.40 -26.65
CA SER A 137 -10.59 -8.37 -26.75
C SER A 137 -10.95 -8.12 -28.22
N SER A 138 -12.22 -8.08 -28.56
CA SER A 138 -12.67 -7.79 -29.93
C SER A 138 -12.30 -6.34 -30.32
N ILE A 139 -11.71 -6.16 -31.50
CA ILE A 139 -11.43 -4.85 -32.10
C ILE A 139 -12.56 -4.44 -33.04
N GLY A 140 -13.22 -5.41 -33.64
CA GLY A 140 -14.28 -5.20 -34.61
C GLY A 140 -15.64 -4.95 -33.98
N ASN A 141 -16.69 -5.41 -34.65
CA ASN A 141 -18.07 -5.27 -34.21
C ASN A 141 -18.70 -6.60 -33.78
N SER A 142 -17.88 -7.55 -33.36
CA SER A 142 -18.31 -8.83 -32.82
C SER A 142 -19.11 -8.60 -31.54
N SER A 143 -20.28 -9.25 -31.47
CA SER A 143 -21.18 -9.13 -30.31
C SER A 143 -20.77 -10.03 -29.15
N SER A 144 -20.06 -11.12 -29.40
CA SER A 144 -19.55 -12.06 -28.40
C SER A 144 -18.41 -12.89 -28.96
N LEU A 145 -17.41 -13.20 -28.12
CA LEU A 145 -16.31 -14.11 -28.42
C LEU A 145 -16.54 -15.51 -27.81
N ARG A 146 -17.71 -15.78 -27.26
CA ARG A 146 -18.02 -17.04 -26.57
C ARG A 146 -17.96 -18.22 -27.54
N GLY A 147 -17.30 -19.30 -27.10
CA GLY A 147 -17.13 -20.52 -27.88
C GLY A 147 -16.08 -20.43 -28.99
N GLY A 148 -15.46 -19.27 -29.15
CA GLY A 148 -14.42 -19.08 -30.13
C GLY A 148 -13.07 -19.65 -29.73
N SER A 149 -12.24 -19.93 -30.74
CA SER A 149 -10.84 -20.33 -30.60
C SER A 149 -9.95 -19.29 -31.26
N LEU A 150 -8.91 -18.83 -30.52
CA LEU A 150 -7.88 -17.95 -31.06
C LEU A 150 -6.93 -18.77 -31.95
N LEU A 151 -6.76 -18.32 -33.17
CA LEU A 151 -5.71 -18.85 -34.08
C LEU A 151 -4.34 -18.35 -33.61
N MET A 152 -3.31 -19.08 -33.99
CA MET A 152 -1.93 -18.77 -33.65
C MET A 152 -1.58 -17.32 -33.98
N ALA A 153 -1.16 -16.56 -32.98
CA ALA A 153 -0.86 -15.13 -33.09
C ALA A 153 0.42 -14.78 -32.33
N PRO A 154 1.34 -14.00 -32.91
CA PRO A 154 2.55 -13.55 -32.22
C PRO A 154 2.22 -12.43 -31.26
N LEU A 155 2.82 -12.49 -30.05
CA LEU A 155 2.78 -11.43 -29.06
C LEU A 155 4.12 -10.68 -29.05
N ARG A 156 4.05 -9.37 -29.19
CA ARG A 156 5.21 -8.50 -29.33
C ARG A 156 5.37 -7.61 -28.11
N GLY A 157 6.62 -7.35 -27.75
CA GLY A 157 7.00 -6.33 -26.80
C GLY A 157 6.98 -4.93 -27.43
N ILE A 158 7.29 -3.90 -26.62
CA ILE A 158 7.37 -2.51 -27.05
C ILE A 158 8.48 -2.27 -28.10
N ASP A 159 9.49 -3.12 -28.13
CA ASP A 159 10.58 -3.15 -29.09
C ASP A 159 10.20 -3.74 -30.46
N GLY A 160 8.96 -4.26 -30.58
CA GLY A 160 8.44 -4.92 -31.78
C GLY A 160 8.87 -6.39 -31.95
N GLU A 161 9.72 -6.91 -31.08
CA GLU A 161 10.16 -8.30 -31.11
C GLU A 161 9.09 -9.26 -30.59
N VAL A 162 9.06 -10.49 -31.12
CA VAL A 162 8.12 -11.55 -30.70
C VAL A 162 8.69 -12.25 -29.46
N TYR A 163 7.94 -12.26 -28.37
CA TYR A 163 8.30 -12.90 -27.11
C TYR A 163 7.48 -14.13 -26.78
N ALA A 164 6.24 -14.21 -27.27
CA ALA A 164 5.37 -15.36 -27.04
C ALA A 164 4.46 -15.61 -28.24
N ILE A 165 3.93 -16.83 -28.34
CA ILE A 165 2.93 -17.20 -29.31
C ILE A 165 1.64 -17.57 -28.58
N ALA A 166 0.53 -16.92 -28.95
CA ALA A 166 -0.78 -17.11 -28.38
C ALA A 166 -1.65 -18.03 -29.24
N GLN A 167 -2.37 -18.97 -28.60
CA GLN A 167 -3.35 -19.83 -29.21
C GLN A 167 -4.25 -20.47 -28.15
N GLY A 168 -5.50 -20.78 -28.50
CA GLY A 168 -6.37 -21.60 -27.62
C GLY A 168 -7.82 -21.20 -27.60
N ASN A 169 -8.60 -21.89 -26.79
CA ASN A 169 -10.04 -21.68 -26.66
C ASN A 169 -10.34 -20.61 -25.63
N LEU A 170 -11.25 -19.69 -25.99
CA LEU A 170 -11.61 -18.58 -25.11
C LEU A 170 -12.58 -19.00 -24.01
N VAL A 171 -12.27 -18.59 -22.79
CA VAL A 171 -13.20 -18.59 -21.68
C VAL A 171 -13.77 -17.17 -21.56
N VAL A 172 -15.03 -17.01 -21.92
CA VAL A 172 -15.74 -15.72 -21.87
C VAL A 172 -16.69 -15.72 -20.70
N GLY A 173 -16.46 -14.84 -19.74
CA GLY A 173 -17.34 -14.59 -18.61
C GLY A 173 -18.45 -13.61 -19.05
N GLY A 174 -19.69 -14.02 -18.91
CA GLY A 174 -20.82 -13.14 -19.20
C GLY A 174 -21.87 -13.77 -20.11
N PHE A 175 -23.07 -13.21 -20.03
CA PHE A 175 -24.23 -13.62 -20.83
C PHE A 175 -24.85 -12.36 -21.45
N GLY A 176 -25.06 -12.41 -22.75
CA GLY A 176 -25.82 -11.38 -23.46
C GLY A 176 -26.94 -12.04 -24.23
N ALA A 177 -28.18 -11.58 -24.05
CA ALA A 177 -29.34 -11.95 -24.85
C ALA A 177 -29.91 -10.71 -25.51
N GLN A 178 -30.26 -10.84 -26.79
CA GLN A 178 -30.93 -9.77 -27.54
C GLN A 178 -32.31 -10.28 -27.97
N GLY A 179 -33.36 -9.58 -27.56
CA GLY A 179 -34.73 -9.84 -28.01
C GLY A 179 -34.91 -9.42 -29.48
N LYS A 180 -35.91 -10.01 -30.14
CA LYS A 180 -36.32 -9.62 -31.51
C LYS A 180 -36.91 -8.20 -31.57
N ASP A 181 -37.32 -7.67 -30.44
CA ASP A 181 -37.87 -6.31 -30.21
C ASP A 181 -36.74 -5.24 -30.00
N GLY A 182 -35.48 -5.64 -30.08
CA GLY A 182 -34.31 -4.74 -29.85
C GLY A 182 -33.88 -4.62 -28.39
N SER A 183 -34.57 -5.24 -27.44
CA SER A 183 -34.14 -5.29 -26.04
C SER A 183 -32.84 -6.08 -25.91
N LYS A 184 -31.89 -5.54 -25.15
CA LYS A 184 -30.57 -6.16 -24.92
C LYS A 184 -30.32 -6.26 -23.42
N ILE A 185 -30.16 -7.48 -22.93
CA ILE A 185 -29.68 -7.75 -21.58
C ILE A 185 -28.22 -8.23 -21.71
N SER A 186 -27.28 -7.52 -21.11
CA SER A 186 -25.89 -7.94 -21.07
C SER A 186 -25.44 -7.95 -19.61
N ILE A 187 -25.02 -9.12 -19.15
CA ILE A 187 -24.38 -9.30 -17.84
C ILE A 187 -22.91 -9.61 -18.14
N ASN A 188 -22.02 -8.73 -17.72
CA ASN A 188 -20.61 -8.67 -18.10
C ASN A 188 -20.39 -8.39 -19.61
N ILE A 189 -19.12 -8.25 -20.01
CA ILE A 189 -18.75 -7.87 -21.38
C ILE A 189 -18.41 -9.13 -22.17
N PRO A 190 -19.29 -9.61 -23.10
CA PRO A 190 -19.04 -10.83 -23.84
C PRO A 190 -18.01 -10.68 -24.98
N SER A 191 -17.58 -9.45 -25.29
CA SER A 191 -16.55 -9.16 -26.31
C SER A 191 -15.12 -9.25 -25.80
N VAL A 192 -14.92 -9.65 -24.52
CA VAL A 192 -13.62 -9.93 -23.92
C VAL A 192 -13.62 -11.33 -23.35
N GLY A 193 -12.55 -12.09 -23.60
CA GLY A 193 -12.34 -13.42 -23.07
C GLY A 193 -10.91 -13.60 -22.55
N ARG A 194 -10.70 -14.64 -21.76
CA ARG A 194 -9.39 -15.02 -21.24
C ARG A 194 -9.08 -16.43 -21.73
N ILE A 195 -7.81 -16.71 -22.03
CA ILE A 195 -7.30 -18.05 -22.29
C ILE A 195 -6.24 -18.34 -21.24
N PRO A 196 -6.56 -19.15 -20.21
CA PRO A 196 -5.57 -19.58 -19.24
C PRO A 196 -4.47 -20.39 -19.93
N ASN A 197 -3.21 -20.09 -19.62
CA ASN A 197 -2.04 -20.68 -20.29
C ASN A 197 -2.11 -20.58 -21.83
N GLY A 198 -2.70 -19.50 -22.34
CA GLY A 198 -3.03 -19.32 -23.75
C GLY A 198 -1.87 -18.83 -24.61
N ALA A 199 -0.72 -18.53 -24.05
CA ALA A 199 0.46 -18.23 -24.81
C ALA A 199 1.70 -18.96 -24.26
N THR A 200 2.58 -19.38 -25.15
CA THR A 200 3.87 -19.95 -24.81
C THR A 200 4.97 -18.93 -25.05
N VAL A 201 5.84 -18.75 -24.08
CA VAL A 201 7.02 -17.88 -24.17
C VAL A 201 8.02 -18.51 -25.13
N GLU A 202 8.46 -17.78 -26.14
CA GLU A 202 9.46 -18.20 -27.13
C GLU A 202 10.83 -17.58 -26.85
N ARG A 203 10.84 -16.35 -26.26
CA ARG A 203 12.07 -15.62 -25.98
C ARG A 203 12.00 -15.02 -24.58
N ALA A 204 13.08 -15.19 -23.80
CA ALA A 204 13.24 -14.48 -22.53
C ALA A 204 13.62 -13.02 -22.76
N VAL A 205 13.11 -12.11 -21.92
CA VAL A 205 13.57 -10.73 -21.90
C VAL A 205 14.91 -10.68 -21.16
N PRO A 206 15.94 -10.03 -21.72
CA PRO A 206 17.18 -9.77 -20.99
C PRO A 206 16.88 -9.00 -19.72
N ASP A 207 17.35 -9.47 -18.58
CA ASP A 207 17.19 -8.81 -17.29
C ASP A 207 18.51 -8.20 -16.80
N ALA A 208 18.41 -7.08 -16.08
CA ALA A 208 19.56 -6.41 -15.51
C ALA A 208 20.18 -7.20 -14.33
N PHE A 209 19.45 -8.20 -13.80
CA PHE A 209 19.94 -9.04 -12.73
C PHE A 209 21.02 -10.03 -13.18
N ALA A 210 20.96 -10.50 -14.44
CA ALA A 210 21.86 -11.52 -14.94
C ALA A 210 23.29 -11.05 -15.20
N GLY A 211 23.55 -9.73 -15.24
CA GLY A 211 24.85 -9.19 -15.63
C GLY A 211 25.35 -8.04 -14.74
N GLY A 212 26.67 -7.75 -14.90
CA GLY A 212 27.32 -6.65 -14.18
C GLY A 212 27.77 -7.02 -12.77
N ASP A 213 28.50 -6.10 -12.13
CA ASP A 213 29.06 -6.20 -10.78
C ASP A 213 28.21 -5.48 -9.72
N MET A 214 27.09 -4.89 -10.13
CA MET A 214 26.16 -4.13 -9.28
C MET A 214 24.74 -4.67 -9.44
N ILE A 215 23.98 -4.61 -8.35
CA ILE A 215 22.52 -4.79 -8.33
C ILE A 215 21.92 -3.49 -7.85
N THR A 216 20.86 -3.05 -8.49
CA THR A 216 20.10 -1.87 -8.08
C THR A 216 18.87 -2.32 -7.30
N LEU A 217 18.64 -1.72 -6.14
CA LEU A 217 17.44 -1.88 -5.33
C LEU A 217 16.66 -0.58 -5.40
N ASN A 218 15.39 -0.65 -5.73
CA ASN A 218 14.49 0.51 -5.78
C ASN A 218 13.45 0.39 -4.66
N LEU A 219 13.43 1.34 -3.74
CA LEU A 219 12.40 1.42 -2.71
C LEU A 219 11.03 1.64 -3.34
N HIS A 220 10.00 1.16 -2.67
CA HIS A 220 8.61 1.40 -3.07
C HIS A 220 8.21 2.85 -2.84
N ASP A 221 8.63 3.43 -1.71
CA ASP A 221 8.40 4.82 -1.34
C ASP A 221 9.72 5.58 -1.25
N ALA A 222 9.74 6.82 -1.75
CA ALA A 222 10.93 7.67 -1.71
C ALA A 222 11.20 8.17 -0.29
N ASP A 223 12.30 7.74 0.34
CA ASP A 223 12.71 8.19 1.67
C ASP A 223 14.23 8.12 1.86
N PHE A 224 14.86 9.28 2.02
CA PHE A 224 16.30 9.40 2.25
C PHE A 224 16.75 8.71 3.54
N THR A 225 15.91 8.68 4.57
CA THR A 225 16.24 8.04 5.86
C THR A 225 16.29 6.53 5.70
N THR A 226 15.31 5.94 5.04
CA THR A 226 15.27 4.50 4.74
C THR A 226 16.42 4.09 3.83
N VAL A 227 16.71 4.87 2.77
CA VAL A 227 17.88 4.64 1.90
C VAL A 227 19.18 4.64 2.70
N SER A 228 19.39 5.64 3.57
CA SER A 228 20.60 5.73 4.40
C SER A 228 20.73 4.53 5.35
N ARG A 229 19.65 4.13 5.99
CA ARG A 229 19.62 2.95 6.88
C ARG A 229 19.84 1.65 6.12
N MET A 230 19.30 1.53 4.91
CA MET A 230 19.51 0.38 4.03
C MET A 230 20.99 0.26 3.63
N VAL A 231 21.63 1.35 3.21
CA VAL A 231 23.07 1.36 2.92
C VAL A 231 23.89 0.94 4.13
N ALA A 232 23.58 1.46 5.32
CA ALA A 232 24.27 1.09 6.55
C ALA A 232 24.12 -0.40 6.89
N ALA A 233 22.90 -0.97 6.75
CA ALA A 233 22.63 -2.38 7.01
C ALA A 233 23.37 -3.28 6.00
N LEU A 234 23.40 -2.89 4.72
CA LEU A 234 24.14 -3.60 3.68
C LEU A 234 25.66 -3.55 3.91
N ASP A 235 26.19 -2.39 4.24
CA ASP A 235 27.61 -2.22 4.55
C ASP A 235 28.04 -2.99 5.80
N GLN A 236 27.18 -3.06 6.81
CA GLN A 236 27.43 -3.86 8.00
C GLN A 236 27.48 -5.36 7.68
N SER A 237 26.63 -5.84 6.76
CA SER A 237 26.50 -7.26 6.46
C SER A 237 27.46 -7.77 5.40
N PHE A 238 27.86 -6.91 4.44
CA PHE A 238 28.68 -7.29 3.28
C PHE A 238 30.03 -6.57 3.19
N GLY A 239 30.31 -5.68 4.14
CA GLY A 239 31.55 -4.90 4.21
C GLY A 239 31.36 -3.44 3.80
N SER A 240 32.15 -2.57 4.36
CA SER A 240 32.10 -1.12 4.11
C SER A 240 32.29 -0.79 2.63
N GLY A 241 31.41 0.05 2.06
CA GLY A 241 31.43 0.44 0.65
C GLY A 241 30.86 -0.60 -0.29
N SER A 242 30.16 -1.62 0.22
CA SER A 242 29.43 -2.59 -0.58
C SER A 242 28.16 -2.01 -1.18
N ALA A 243 27.55 -1.01 -0.54
CA ALA A 243 26.34 -0.34 -0.99
C ALA A 243 26.56 1.18 -1.11
N ARG A 244 25.78 1.80 -2.02
CA ARG A 244 25.79 3.25 -2.23
C ARG A 244 24.38 3.75 -2.53
N ALA A 245 23.96 4.79 -1.84
CA ALA A 245 22.77 5.56 -2.21
C ALA A 245 23.02 6.32 -3.52
N VAL A 246 22.08 6.23 -4.45
CA VAL A 246 22.08 6.99 -5.70
C VAL A 246 21.14 8.19 -5.56
N ASP A 247 19.95 7.95 -5.05
CA ASP A 247 18.91 8.95 -4.80
C ASP A 247 17.97 8.49 -3.65
N ALA A 248 16.81 9.16 -3.47
CA ALA A 248 15.85 8.84 -2.41
C ALA A 248 15.13 7.49 -2.56
N VAL A 249 15.28 6.83 -3.72
CA VAL A 249 14.60 5.57 -4.06
C VAL A 249 15.62 4.48 -4.33
N THR A 250 16.79 4.82 -4.87
CA THR A 250 17.71 3.90 -5.51
C THR A 250 18.95 3.65 -4.66
N VAL A 251 19.21 2.39 -4.35
CA VAL A 251 20.45 1.91 -3.72
C VAL A 251 21.14 0.95 -4.67
N SER A 252 22.43 1.20 -4.94
CA SER A 252 23.27 0.33 -5.76
C SER A 252 24.17 -0.51 -4.85
N VAL A 253 24.17 -1.83 -5.03
CA VAL A 253 24.87 -2.80 -4.19
C VAL A 253 25.84 -3.60 -5.05
N ARG A 254 27.09 -3.75 -4.60
CA ARG A 254 28.08 -4.61 -5.28
C ARG A 254 27.70 -6.07 -5.10
N ALA A 255 27.57 -6.79 -6.22
CA ALA A 255 27.16 -8.19 -6.26
C ALA A 255 28.21 -9.07 -6.93
N PRO A 256 28.29 -10.36 -6.59
CA PRO A 256 29.16 -11.33 -7.26
C PRO A 256 28.82 -11.42 -8.74
N ALA A 257 29.85 -11.59 -9.59
CA ALA A 257 29.66 -11.79 -11.01
C ALA A 257 29.17 -13.21 -11.34
N ASP A 258 29.50 -14.21 -10.50
CA ASP A 258 29.00 -15.57 -10.65
C ASP A 258 27.52 -15.64 -10.33
N GLN A 259 26.72 -16.21 -11.24
CA GLN A 259 25.27 -16.24 -11.14
C GLN A 259 24.75 -17.01 -9.92
N ASN A 260 25.38 -18.13 -9.55
CA ASN A 260 25.00 -18.90 -8.36
C ASN A 260 25.28 -18.12 -7.08
N ALA A 261 26.47 -17.52 -6.97
CA ALA A 261 26.84 -16.69 -5.86
C ALA A 261 25.92 -15.44 -5.77
N ARG A 262 25.51 -14.89 -6.92
CA ARG A 262 24.62 -13.74 -7.04
C ARG A 262 23.22 -14.03 -6.50
N ILE A 263 22.65 -15.21 -6.81
CA ILE A 263 21.35 -15.65 -6.25
C ILE A 263 21.45 -15.80 -4.73
N GLY A 264 22.50 -16.48 -4.23
CA GLY A 264 22.70 -16.62 -2.80
C GLY A 264 22.98 -15.29 -2.07
N PHE A 265 23.64 -14.36 -2.75
CA PHE A 265 23.85 -13.00 -2.27
C PHE A 265 22.50 -12.26 -2.15
N MET A 266 21.67 -12.30 -3.20
CA MET A 266 20.39 -11.64 -3.22
C MET A 266 19.43 -12.19 -2.14
N ALA A 267 19.41 -13.51 -1.96
CA ALA A 267 18.62 -14.14 -0.90
C ALA A 267 19.00 -13.63 0.52
N ARG A 268 20.28 -13.30 0.75
CA ARG A 268 20.73 -12.67 2.01
C ARG A 268 20.33 -11.20 2.08
N VAL A 269 20.46 -10.45 0.98
CA VAL A 269 20.03 -9.04 0.89
C VAL A 269 18.55 -8.90 1.19
N GLU A 270 17.71 -9.71 0.55
CA GLU A 270 16.25 -9.68 0.73
C GLU A 270 15.79 -9.91 2.18
N ASN A 271 16.54 -10.72 2.94
CA ASN A 271 16.21 -11.06 4.31
C ASN A 271 16.91 -10.17 5.36
N LEU A 272 17.67 -9.16 4.95
CA LEU A 272 18.20 -8.17 5.89
C LEU A 272 17.05 -7.32 6.45
N GLU A 273 17.07 -7.17 7.76
CA GLU A 273 16.11 -6.37 8.51
C GLU A 273 16.67 -4.97 8.76
N LEU A 274 15.83 -3.97 8.58
CA LEU A 274 16.10 -2.59 8.93
C LEU A 274 14.83 -1.91 9.44
N THR A 275 14.98 -0.90 10.27
CA THR A 275 13.87 -0.05 10.68
C THR A 275 13.70 1.06 9.64
N PRO A 276 12.60 1.11 8.87
CA PRO A 276 12.39 2.17 7.88
C PRO A 276 12.27 3.54 8.55
N GLY A 277 12.41 4.60 7.79
CA GLY A 277 12.06 5.95 8.22
C GLY A 277 10.57 6.03 8.53
N VAL A 278 10.20 7.01 9.35
CA VAL A 278 8.77 7.27 9.62
C VAL A 278 8.16 7.76 8.31
N ALA A 279 7.11 7.09 7.85
CA ALA A 279 6.40 7.47 6.63
C ALA A 279 5.83 8.89 6.75
N SER A 280 5.77 9.61 5.63
CA SER A 280 5.12 10.93 5.62
C SER A 280 3.66 10.81 6.03
N ALA A 281 3.18 11.79 6.79
CA ALA A 281 1.79 11.84 7.20
C ALA A 281 0.89 11.96 5.96
N LYS A 282 -0.01 10.97 5.75
CA LYS A 282 -0.94 10.92 4.61
C LYS A 282 -2.38 10.75 5.08
N VAL A 283 -3.28 11.40 4.35
CA VAL A 283 -4.73 11.23 4.47
C VAL A 283 -5.27 10.88 3.09
N ILE A 284 -5.88 9.72 2.96
CA ILE A 284 -6.49 9.26 1.71
C ILE A 284 -8.01 9.26 1.89
N VAL A 285 -8.72 9.94 1.01
CA VAL A 285 -10.17 10.04 1.05
C VAL A 285 -10.78 9.51 -0.24
N ASN A 286 -11.61 8.48 -0.15
CA ASN A 286 -12.38 8.01 -1.28
C ASN A 286 -13.69 8.81 -1.39
N ALA A 287 -13.76 9.68 -2.40
CA ALA A 287 -14.91 10.57 -2.60
C ALA A 287 -16.22 9.82 -2.90
N ARG A 288 -16.15 8.63 -3.49
CA ARG A 288 -17.33 7.82 -3.86
C ARG A 288 -17.92 7.05 -2.69
N THR A 289 -17.05 6.48 -1.83
CA THR A 289 -17.47 5.62 -0.71
C THR A 289 -17.50 6.34 0.63
N GLY A 290 -16.88 7.52 0.72
CA GLY A 290 -16.69 8.25 1.98
C GLY A 290 -15.67 7.64 2.93
N THR A 291 -14.87 6.67 2.44
CA THR A 291 -13.85 6.03 3.27
C THR A 291 -12.66 6.96 3.45
N VAL A 292 -12.23 7.15 4.69
CA VAL A 292 -11.05 7.95 5.05
C VAL A 292 -10.01 7.05 5.69
N VAL A 293 -8.79 7.10 5.19
CA VAL A 293 -7.63 6.41 5.75
C VAL A 293 -6.64 7.46 6.25
N ILE A 294 -6.26 7.39 7.51
CA ILE A 294 -5.42 8.37 8.19
C ILE A 294 -4.16 7.65 8.70
N SER A 295 -2.98 8.16 8.36
CA SER A 295 -1.74 7.66 8.93
C SER A 295 -1.57 8.17 10.37
N SER A 296 -0.88 7.40 11.23
CA SER A 296 -0.66 7.71 12.64
C SER A 296 0.07 9.03 12.90
N GLU A 297 0.82 9.51 11.92
CA GLU A 297 1.67 10.71 12.02
C GLU A 297 0.94 12.01 11.64
N VAL A 298 -0.33 11.92 11.27
CA VAL A 298 -1.13 13.09 10.90
C VAL A 298 -1.45 13.94 12.13
N LYS A 299 -1.02 15.19 12.09
CA LYS A 299 -1.27 16.19 13.15
C LYS A 299 -2.01 17.39 12.58
N VAL A 300 -2.91 17.93 13.37
CA VAL A 300 -3.67 19.14 13.04
C VAL A 300 -3.33 20.22 14.04
N SER A 301 -2.97 21.41 13.54
CA SER A 301 -2.72 22.61 14.34
C SER A 301 -4.04 23.36 14.59
N GLN A 302 -4.01 24.34 15.50
CA GLN A 302 -5.16 25.19 15.82
C GLN A 302 -5.75 25.80 14.54
N ALA A 303 -7.03 25.61 14.33
CA ALA A 303 -7.77 26.18 13.21
C ALA A 303 -9.27 26.20 13.47
N ALA A 304 -9.98 27.09 12.82
CA ALA A 304 -11.43 27.09 12.72
C ALA A 304 -11.82 27.04 11.24
N VAL A 305 -12.63 26.06 10.89
CA VAL A 305 -13.13 25.88 9.52
C VAL A 305 -14.65 25.81 9.57
N SER A 306 -15.31 26.56 8.69
CA SER A 306 -16.76 26.51 8.52
C SER A 306 -17.09 26.10 7.10
N HIS A 307 -17.90 25.05 6.93
CA HIS A 307 -18.41 24.59 5.64
C HIS A 307 -19.92 24.31 5.74
N GLY A 308 -20.72 25.08 5.01
CA GLY A 308 -22.19 24.98 5.08
C GLY A 308 -22.70 25.30 6.49
N SER A 309 -23.39 24.34 7.10
CA SER A 309 -23.91 24.44 8.48
C SER A 309 -22.95 23.89 9.54
N LEU A 310 -21.79 23.37 9.14
CA LEU A 310 -20.79 22.77 10.03
C LEU A 310 -19.68 23.76 10.33
N THR A 311 -19.32 23.93 11.60
CA THR A 311 -18.16 24.68 12.04
C THR A 311 -17.29 23.78 12.91
N VAL A 312 -16.04 23.58 12.49
CA VAL A 312 -15.04 22.80 13.22
C VAL A 312 -14.02 23.77 13.79
N THR A 313 -13.88 23.81 15.11
CA THR A 313 -12.90 24.65 15.82
C THR A 313 -11.96 23.77 16.62
N ILE A 314 -10.66 23.91 16.35
CA ILE A 314 -9.58 23.20 17.02
C ILE A 314 -8.83 24.21 17.88
N THR A 315 -8.84 24.03 19.20
CA THR A 315 -8.14 24.89 20.15
C THR A 315 -7.13 24.07 20.92
N GLU A 316 -5.95 24.63 21.13
CA GLU A 316 -4.90 24.04 21.96
C GLU A 316 -4.82 24.85 23.27
N SER A 317 -4.99 24.18 24.41
CA SER A 317 -4.83 24.77 25.74
C SER A 317 -3.66 24.09 26.45
N LEU A 318 -2.89 24.90 27.18
CA LEU A 318 -1.83 24.40 28.03
C LEU A 318 -2.38 24.16 29.43
N ASP A 319 -2.45 22.92 29.87
CA ASP A 319 -2.77 22.60 31.26
C ASP A 319 -1.48 22.57 32.08
N VAL A 320 -1.38 23.53 33.02
CA VAL A 320 -0.21 23.67 33.88
C VAL A 320 -0.54 23.02 35.23
N SER A 321 -0.13 21.76 35.40
CA SER A 321 -0.20 21.12 36.71
C SER A 321 0.90 21.67 37.61
N GLN A 322 0.52 22.58 38.52
CA GLN A 322 1.44 23.07 39.54
C GLN A 322 1.32 22.21 40.82
N PRO A 323 2.44 21.81 41.42
CA PRO A 323 2.41 21.15 42.72
C PRO A 323 1.83 22.12 43.76
N SER A 324 1.01 21.62 44.70
CA SER A 324 0.48 22.44 45.78
C SER A 324 1.62 23.01 46.62
N ALA A 325 1.41 24.23 47.13
CA ALA A 325 2.42 25.09 47.79
C ALA A 325 3.16 24.45 49.00
N PHE A 326 2.80 23.24 49.41
CA PHE A 326 3.36 22.53 50.57
C PHE A 326 4.13 21.25 50.18
N THR A 327 4.35 20.95 48.89
CA THR A 327 5.10 19.76 48.45
C THR A 327 6.56 20.09 48.21
N ARG A 328 7.47 19.53 49.02
CA ARG A 328 8.92 19.60 48.77
C ARG A 328 9.29 18.64 47.61
N GLY A 329 9.54 19.15 46.41
CA GLY A 329 10.14 18.41 45.29
C GLY A 329 9.22 18.10 44.12
N GLY A 330 8.10 18.82 43.93
CA GLY A 330 7.27 18.68 42.71
C GLY A 330 7.86 19.47 41.53
N GLN A 331 7.95 18.85 40.34
CA GLN A 331 8.25 19.57 39.10
C GLN A 331 6.94 20.01 38.43
N THR A 332 6.93 21.22 37.88
CA THR A 332 5.84 21.69 37.02
C THR A 332 5.87 20.93 35.71
N VAL A 333 4.82 20.17 35.40
CA VAL A 333 4.66 19.47 34.13
C VAL A 333 3.63 20.25 33.30
N ILE A 334 4.05 20.71 32.14
CA ILE A 334 3.19 21.36 31.14
C ILE A 334 2.79 20.28 30.13
N THR A 335 1.52 19.94 30.10
CA THR A 335 0.94 19.02 29.11
C THR A 335 0.10 19.84 28.13
N PRO A 336 0.40 19.83 26.84
CA PRO A 336 -0.47 20.45 25.84
C PRO A 336 -1.78 19.64 25.77
N GLN A 337 -2.90 20.33 25.91
CA GLN A 337 -4.23 19.77 25.82
C GLN A 337 -4.98 20.44 24.66
N SER A 338 -5.38 19.65 23.66
CA SER A 338 -6.11 20.16 22.51
C SER A 338 -7.60 19.85 22.67
N SER A 339 -8.46 20.80 22.37
CA SER A 339 -9.91 20.60 22.37
C SER A 339 -10.50 20.90 20.99
N ILE A 340 -11.40 20.03 20.54
CA ILE A 340 -12.14 20.19 19.28
C ILE A 340 -13.60 20.48 19.63
N ALA A 341 -14.17 21.49 18.98
CA ALA A 341 -15.60 21.72 18.99
C ALA A 341 -16.13 21.66 17.56
N VAL A 342 -17.13 20.82 17.33
CA VAL A 342 -17.89 20.78 16.08
C VAL A 342 -19.30 21.29 16.39
N ASP A 343 -19.71 22.38 15.76
CA ASP A 343 -21.03 22.97 15.91
C ASP A 343 -21.81 22.81 14.59
N ALA A 344 -22.99 22.19 14.69
CA ALA A 344 -23.97 22.14 13.62
C ALA A 344 -25.27 22.72 14.12
N GLN A 345 -25.94 23.56 13.33
CA GLN A 345 -27.21 24.20 13.74
C GLN A 345 -28.24 23.13 14.17
N GLY A 346 -28.35 22.94 15.48
CA GLY A 346 -29.32 22.04 16.12
C GLY A 346 -28.74 20.75 16.74
N SER A 347 -27.44 20.55 16.83
CA SER A 347 -26.80 19.34 17.39
C SER A 347 -25.81 19.62 18.51
N ARG A 348 -25.54 18.59 19.35
CA ARG A 348 -24.80 18.68 20.62
C ARG A 348 -23.33 19.03 20.40
N MET A 349 -22.80 19.90 21.28
CA MET A 349 -21.36 20.19 21.39
C MET A 349 -20.62 18.98 21.96
N PHE A 350 -19.55 18.57 21.31
CA PHE A 350 -18.61 17.57 21.79
C PHE A 350 -17.30 18.24 22.21
N LYS A 351 -16.82 17.93 23.40
CA LYS A 351 -15.52 18.36 23.91
C LYS A 351 -14.58 17.17 23.99
N PHE A 352 -13.45 17.25 23.32
CA PHE A 352 -12.42 16.21 23.33
C PHE A 352 -11.20 16.68 24.13
N GLU A 353 -10.56 15.75 24.85
CA GLU A 353 -9.39 16.01 25.67
C GLU A 353 -8.14 15.34 25.06
N GLY A 354 -7.05 16.13 24.92
CA GLY A 354 -5.71 15.61 24.54
C GLY A 354 -5.33 15.82 23.07
N GLY A 355 -4.06 15.98 22.77
CA GLY A 355 -3.45 16.31 21.46
C GLY A 355 -4.21 15.78 20.24
N THR A 356 -4.74 16.71 19.46
CA THR A 356 -5.76 16.42 18.45
C THR A 356 -5.25 15.54 17.34
N SER A 357 -5.66 14.29 17.32
CA SER A 357 -5.49 13.42 16.16
C SER A 357 -6.59 13.74 15.14
N LEU A 358 -6.26 13.64 13.85
CA LEU A 358 -7.25 13.82 12.79
C LEU A 358 -8.40 12.78 12.90
N ASP A 359 -8.13 11.63 13.47
CA ASP A 359 -9.13 10.57 13.71
C ASP A 359 -10.30 11.06 14.59
N GLU A 360 -10.02 11.88 15.61
CA GLU A 360 -11.05 12.49 16.47
C GLU A 360 -11.93 13.48 15.70
N ILE A 361 -11.33 14.26 14.80
CA ILE A 361 -12.08 15.20 13.93
C ILE A 361 -13.01 14.42 13.00
N VAL A 362 -12.49 13.38 12.37
CA VAL A 362 -13.28 12.54 11.45
C VAL A 362 -14.41 11.83 12.18
N ARG A 363 -14.19 11.33 13.39
CA ARG A 363 -15.25 10.74 14.20
C ARG A 363 -16.32 11.77 14.56
N ALA A 364 -15.93 12.95 15.04
CA ALA A 364 -16.86 14.01 15.40
C ALA A 364 -17.72 14.46 14.19
N VAL A 365 -17.11 14.63 13.03
CA VAL A 365 -17.81 14.98 11.79
C VAL A 365 -18.77 13.88 11.35
N ASN A 366 -18.38 12.62 11.48
CA ASN A 366 -19.24 11.46 11.16
C ASN A 366 -20.39 11.32 12.15
N GLU A 367 -20.20 11.59 13.45
CA GLU A 367 -21.26 11.54 14.46
C GLU A 367 -22.35 12.60 14.22
N VAL A 368 -21.97 13.75 13.65
CA VAL A 368 -22.90 14.80 13.23
C VAL A 368 -23.67 14.42 11.95
N GLY A 369 -23.24 13.35 11.25
CA GLY A 369 -23.91 12.88 10.04
C GLY A 369 -23.58 13.69 8.80
N ALA A 370 -22.42 14.32 8.73
CA ALA A 370 -21.97 15.06 7.57
C ALA A 370 -21.81 14.17 6.35
N ALA A 371 -22.07 14.70 5.17
CA ALA A 371 -21.84 13.98 3.93
C ALA A 371 -20.32 13.82 3.67
N PRO A 372 -19.88 12.74 2.96
CA PRO A 372 -18.47 12.55 2.64
C PRO A 372 -17.82 13.75 1.93
N GLY A 373 -18.59 14.46 1.10
CA GLY A 373 -18.14 15.68 0.41
C GLY A 373 -17.82 16.82 1.37
N ASP A 374 -18.58 16.98 2.46
CA ASP A 374 -18.35 18.03 3.45
C ASP A 374 -17.04 17.79 4.21
N LEU A 375 -16.75 16.50 4.53
CA LEU A 375 -15.48 16.11 5.15
C LEU A 375 -14.29 16.42 4.26
N ILE A 376 -14.38 16.13 2.96
CA ILE A 376 -13.31 16.46 2.00
C ILE A 376 -13.07 17.97 1.98
N ALA A 377 -14.13 18.77 1.88
CA ALA A 377 -14.02 20.22 1.85
C ALA A 377 -13.40 20.80 3.14
N ILE A 378 -13.73 20.24 4.30
CA ILE A 378 -13.13 20.63 5.60
C ILE A 378 -11.63 20.27 5.62
N LEU A 379 -11.25 19.07 5.17
CA LEU A 379 -9.86 18.63 5.12
C LEU A 379 -9.02 19.45 4.12
N GLU A 380 -9.58 19.77 2.96
CA GLU A 380 -8.94 20.67 2.00
C GLU A 380 -8.75 22.07 2.55
N ALA A 381 -9.75 22.64 3.23
CA ALA A 381 -9.65 23.93 3.86
C ALA A 381 -8.59 23.94 5.00
N LEU A 382 -8.52 22.89 5.82
CA LEU A 382 -7.49 22.72 6.85
C LEU A 382 -6.08 22.64 6.23
N LYS A 383 -5.96 21.94 5.08
CA LYS A 383 -4.69 21.86 4.35
C LYS A 383 -4.29 23.21 3.77
N GLN A 384 -5.22 23.93 3.12
CA GLN A 384 -4.97 25.27 2.57
C GLN A 384 -4.62 26.29 3.64
N ALA A 385 -5.22 26.19 4.81
CA ALA A 385 -4.89 27.00 5.97
C ALA A 385 -3.53 26.64 6.61
N GLY A 386 -2.87 25.55 6.17
CA GLY A 386 -1.64 25.04 6.77
C GLY A 386 -1.83 24.39 8.15
N ALA A 387 -3.07 24.19 8.56
CA ALA A 387 -3.40 23.55 9.83
C ALA A 387 -3.25 22.01 9.76
N LEU A 388 -3.53 21.39 8.62
CA LEU A 388 -3.31 19.97 8.38
C LEU A 388 -1.89 19.74 7.86
N ARG A 389 -1.04 19.11 8.68
CA ARG A 389 0.32 18.74 8.33
C ARG A 389 0.35 17.31 7.80
N ALA A 390 -0.24 17.12 6.62
CA ALA A 390 -0.29 15.84 5.93
C ALA A 390 -0.45 16.05 4.43
N GLU A 391 -0.08 15.04 3.65
CA GLU A 391 -0.46 14.94 2.26
C GLU A 391 -1.93 14.47 2.18
N LEU A 392 -2.77 15.21 1.45
CA LEU A 392 -4.16 14.83 1.22
C LEU A 392 -4.30 14.31 -0.21
N GLU A 393 -4.75 13.08 -0.32
CA GLU A 393 -5.01 12.39 -1.59
C GLU A 393 -6.49 12.03 -1.66
N VAL A 394 -7.17 12.49 -2.72
CA VAL A 394 -8.59 12.22 -2.96
C VAL A 394 -8.71 11.24 -4.14
N ILE A 395 -9.36 10.07 -3.94
CA ILE A 395 -9.52 8.99 -4.91
C ILE A 395 -10.99 8.65 -5.17
#